data_ec03c8d1352d536ad80f2e292f427ee5
#
_entry.id   ec03c8d1352d536ad80f2e292f427ee5
#
_cell.length_a   1.000
_cell.length_b   1.000
_cell.length_c   1.000
_cell.angle_alpha   90.00
_cell.angle_beta   90.00
_cell.angle_gamma   90.00
#
_symmetry.space_group_name_H-M   'P 1'
#
loop_
_entity.id
_entity.type
_entity.pdbx_description
1 polymer ?
#
loop_
_entity_poly.entity_id
_entity_poly.type
_entity_poly.pdbx_seq_one_letter_code
_entity_poly.pdbx_strand_id
1 'polypeptide(L)'
;MEHMECDVLVAGSGAGGLSAAIVMAKAGLDVLVVEKADLFGGTTALSGGVLWIPGNRWDPQKGEEARVMARRYLNAEAGETLDSESVEQFLKNAPHMVEWFERETCVRFVPTQYPDYHPDQPGGAVVGRSILAQPFDIRALGDDMARLRPPLKTITFMGMMFNSSNADLKHFFNATRSLRSFTYVVRRLVAHPWDLLRYRRAVQSTSGNALAARLARAALDAGVPIWTSAPIKHLLVQAGSVEVAPQI
;
A
#
# COMPACT_ATOMS: atom_id res chain seq x y z
N MET A 1 -28.98 2.21 -16.97
CA MET A 1 -27.68 2.77 -16.51
C MET A 1 -27.96 3.44 -15.19
N GLU A 2 -27.32 3.02 -14.13
CA GLU A 2 -27.37 3.78 -12.87
C GLU A 2 -26.56 5.07 -13.05
N HIS A 3 -27.22 6.21 -12.92
CA HIS A 3 -26.57 7.49 -12.82
C HIS A 3 -26.18 7.70 -11.34
N MET A 4 -24.92 7.93 -11.09
CA MET A 4 -24.41 8.29 -9.78
C MET A 4 -23.71 9.63 -9.89
N GLU A 5 -24.12 10.59 -9.08
CA GLU A 5 -23.44 11.86 -8.91
C GLU A 5 -22.50 11.76 -7.73
N CYS A 6 -21.31 12.33 -7.83
CA CYS A 6 -20.34 12.44 -6.76
C CYS A 6 -19.52 13.73 -6.94
N ASP A 7 -18.92 14.22 -5.87
CA ASP A 7 -18.03 15.38 -5.92
C ASP A 7 -16.72 15.05 -6.62
N VAL A 8 -16.24 13.81 -6.42
CA VAL A 8 -14.94 13.36 -6.95
C VAL A 8 -15.01 11.93 -7.47
N LEU A 9 -14.63 11.76 -8.74
CA LEU A 9 -14.41 10.45 -9.34
C LEU A 9 -12.91 10.13 -9.37
N VAL A 10 -12.52 9.02 -8.75
CA VAL A 10 -11.14 8.53 -8.73
C VAL A 10 -10.96 7.38 -9.72
N ALA A 11 -10.07 7.54 -10.68
CA ALA A 11 -9.74 6.53 -11.68
C ALA A 11 -8.60 5.62 -11.19
N GLY A 12 -8.92 4.38 -10.87
CA GLY A 12 -7.97 3.34 -10.45
C GLY A 12 -7.90 3.14 -8.93
N SER A 13 -7.81 1.88 -8.54
CA SER A 13 -7.83 1.39 -7.16
C SER A 13 -6.45 0.98 -6.63
N GLY A 14 -5.37 1.49 -7.23
CA GLY A 14 -4.02 1.37 -6.70
C GLY A 14 -3.80 2.26 -5.47
N ALA A 15 -2.57 2.25 -4.91
CA ALA A 15 -2.25 3.01 -3.70
C ALA A 15 -2.56 4.50 -3.86
N GLY A 16 -2.21 5.13 -4.99
CA GLY A 16 -2.47 6.54 -5.22
C GLY A 16 -3.96 6.87 -5.25
N GLY A 17 -4.75 6.11 -6.02
CA GLY A 17 -6.20 6.34 -6.13
C GLY A 17 -6.92 6.12 -4.80
N LEU A 18 -6.68 5.00 -4.13
CA LEU A 18 -7.31 4.73 -2.82
C LEU A 18 -6.89 5.77 -1.77
N SER A 19 -5.62 6.18 -1.76
CA SER A 19 -5.16 7.22 -0.82
C SER A 19 -5.85 8.55 -1.07
N ALA A 20 -5.97 8.98 -2.33
CA ALA A 20 -6.67 10.20 -2.69
C ALA A 20 -8.16 10.12 -2.29
N ALA A 21 -8.81 9.01 -2.61
CA ALA A 21 -10.21 8.79 -2.27
C ALA A 21 -10.48 8.87 -0.75
N ILE A 22 -9.62 8.24 0.05
CA ILE A 22 -9.74 8.28 1.53
C ILE A 22 -9.61 9.71 2.05
N VAL A 23 -8.60 10.45 1.56
CA VAL A 23 -8.36 11.84 2.02
C VAL A 23 -9.55 12.73 1.66
N MET A 24 -10.08 12.63 0.46
CA MET A 24 -11.23 13.42 0.01
C MET A 24 -12.51 13.06 0.76
N ALA A 25 -12.78 11.78 0.96
CA ALA A 25 -13.94 11.35 1.76
C ALA A 25 -13.85 11.80 3.21
N LYS A 26 -12.66 11.76 3.81
CA LYS A 26 -12.41 12.28 5.16
C LYS A 26 -12.54 13.82 5.24
N ALA A 27 -12.39 14.52 4.12
CA ALA A 27 -12.68 15.95 4.01
C ALA A 27 -14.17 16.25 3.79
N GLY A 28 -15.03 15.22 3.75
CA GLY A 28 -16.49 15.38 3.63
C GLY A 28 -17.01 15.38 2.21
N LEU A 29 -16.19 15.04 1.21
CA LEU A 29 -16.61 14.93 -0.19
C LEU A 29 -17.25 13.57 -0.47
N ASP A 30 -18.21 13.54 -1.36
CA ASP A 30 -18.75 12.30 -1.93
C ASP A 30 -17.81 11.78 -3.01
N VAL A 31 -17.27 10.57 -2.82
CA VAL A 31 -16.18 10.03 -3.64
C VAL A 31 -16.55 8.66 -4.19
N LEU A 32 -16.33 8.46 -5.48
CA LEU A 32 -16.43 7.17 -6.15
C LEU A 32 -15.08 6.74 -6.71
N VAL A 33 -14.65 5.51 -6.44
CA VAL A 33 -13.49 4.89 -7.09
C VAL A 33 -13.96 3.95 -8.18
N VAL A 34 -13.44 4.11 -9.40
CA VAL A 34 -13.68 3.19 -10.51
C VAL A 34 -12.38 2.49 -10.91
N GLU A 35 -12.45 1.17 -11.09
CA GLU A 35 -11.34 0.31 -11.47
C GLU A 35 -11.69 -0.44 -12.76
N LYS A 36 -10.80 -0.38 -13.75
CA LYS A 36 -11.02 -1.05 -15.04
C LYS A 36 -11.02 -2.57 -14.97
N ALA A 37 -10.22 -3.12 -14.04
CA ALA A 37 -10.09 -4.55 -13.82
C ALA A 37 -11.27 -5.09 -12.99
N ASP A 38 -11.47 -6.39 -13.04
CA ASP A 38 -12.43 -7.12 -12.22
C ASP A 38 -12.06 -7.17 -10.74
N LEU A 39 -10.79 -6.88 -10.42
CA LEU A 39 -10.24 -6.90 -9.07
C LEU A 39 -9.56 -5.57 -8.74
N PHE A 40 -9.80 -5.06 -7.53
CA PHE A 40 -9.16 -3.82 -7.06
C PHE A 40 -7.75 -4.09 -6.48
N GLY A 41 -6.98 -3.02 -6.31
CA GLY A 41 -5.63 -3.01 -5.74
C GLY A 41 -4.51 -2.71 -6.73
N GLY A 42 -4.81 -2.72 -8.04
CA GLY A 42 -3.89 -2.35 -9.10
C GLY A 42 -2.56 -3.10 -9.05
N THR A 43 -1.49 -2.48 -9.52
CA THR A 43 -0.11 -3.00 -9.40
C THR A 43 0.41 -2.97 -7.96
N THR A 44 -0.17 -2.14 -7.09
CA THR A 44 0.16 -2.12 -5.66
C THR A 44 -0.01 -3.49 -5.03
N ALA A 45 -1.11 -4.19 -5.31
CA ALA A 45 -1.37 -5.53 -4.76
C ALA A 45 -0.35 -6.58 -5.22
N LEU A 46 0.36 -6.36 -6.32
CA LEU A 46 1.36 -7.24 -6.90
C LEU A 46 2.79 -6.89 -6.48
N SER A 47 3.00 -5.71 -5.90
CA SER A 47 4.32 -5.16 -5.60
C SER A 47 4.90 -5.67 -4.27
N GLY A 48 6.21 -5.41 -4.07
CA GLY A 48 6.85 -5.56 -2.76
C GLY A 48 6.31 -4.59 -1.71
N GLY A 49 5.65 -3.50 -2.12
CA GLY A 49 4.95 -2.55 -1.24
C GLY A 49 5.84 -1.71 -0.36
N VAL A 50 7.12 -1.61 -0.68
CA VAL A 50 8.06 -0.74 0.05
C VAL A 50 7.76 0.71 -0.30
N LEU A 51 7.64 1.55 0.73
CA LEU A 51 7.58 2.99 0.61
C LEU A 51 8.89 3.57 1.14
N TRP A 52 9.51 4.43 0.34
CA TRP A 52 10.70 5.16 0.74
C TRP A 52 10.29 6.53 1.28
N ILE A 53 10.37 6.70 2.59
CA ILE A 53 9.87 7.88 3.32
C ILE A 53 10.96 8.42 4.24
N PRO A 54 11.88 9.25 3.75
CA PRO A 54 12.87 9.91 4.61
C PRO A 54 12.19 10.77 5.67
N GLY A 55 12.77 10.79 6.88
CA GLY A 55 12.24 11.57 7.99
C GLY A 55 11.02 10.94 8.69
N ASN A 56 10.61 9.73 8.32
CA ASN A 56 9.58 8.99 9.06
C ASN A 56 10.03 8.70 10.50
N ARG A 57 9.11 8.22 11.36
CA ARG A 57 9.40 8.01 12.79
C ARG A 57 10.54 7.01 13.10
N TRP A 58 10.87 6.13 12.16
CA TRP A 58 11.96 5.14 12.32
C TRP A 58 13.28 5.58 11.66
N ASP A 59 13.26 6.63 10.86
CA ASP A 59 14.48 7.20 10.29
C ASP A 59 15.35 7.74 11.44
N PRO A 60 16.63 7.39 11.53
CA PRO A 60 17.55 7.98 12.51
C PRO A 60 17.64 9.49 12.39
N GLN A 61 17.56 10.01 11.17
CA GLN A 61 17.57 11.45 10.87
C GLN A 61 16.17 12.01 10.95
N LYS A 62 16.03 13.25 11.44
CA LYS A 62 14.73 13.89 11.64
C LYS A 62 14.67 15.28 11.01
N GLY A 63 13.45 15.72 10.75
CA GLY A 63 13.16 17.07 10.33
C GLY A 63 14.00 17.54 9.15
N GLU A 64 14.66 18.68 9.28
CA GLU A 64 15.45 19.27 8.21
C GLU A 64 16.67 18.42 7.83
N GLU A 65 17.33 17.79 8.79
CA GLU A 65 18.48 16.92 8.54
C GLU A 65 18.09 15.75 7.60
N ALA A 66 16.98 15.09 7.89
CA ALA A 66 16.49 13.99 7.04
C ALA A 66 16.20 14.47 5.61
N ARG A 67 15.60 15.67 5.46
CA ARG A 67 15.31 16.26 4.15
C ARG A 67 16.58 16.60 3.37
N VAL A 68 17.54 17.25 4.02
CA VAL A 68 18.83 17.62 3.39
C VAL A 68 19.58 16.37 2.92
N MET A 69 19.66 15.33 3.75
CA MET A 69 20.34 14.09 3.40
C MET A 69 19.62 13.33 2.29
N ALA A 70 18.29 13.25 2.35
CA ALA A 70 17.51 12.59 1.31
C ALA A 70 17.59 13.33 -0.04
N ARG A 71 17.57 14.66 -0.03
CA ARG A 71 17.77 15.48 -1.23
C ARG A 71 19.16 15.25 -1.84
N ARG A 72 20.18 15.22 -1.00
CA ARG A 72 21.56 14.95 -1.43
C ARG A 72 21.67 13.58 -2.09
N TYR A 73 21.01 12.58 -1.53
CA TYR A 73 20.93 11.24 -2.12
C TYR A 73 20.22 11.24 -3.46
N LEU A 74 19.04 11.85 -3.57
CA LEU A 74 18.29 11.93 -4.81
C LEU A 74 19.07 12.67 -5.91
N ASN A 75 19.78 13.75 -5.57
CA ASN A 75 20.63 14.47 -6.52
C ASN A 75 21.81 13.60 -6.99
N ALA A 76 22.37 12.78 -6.12
CA ALA A 76 23.44 11.85 -6.50
C ALA A 76 22.94 10.74 -7.45
N GLU A 77 21.69 10.27 -7.25
CA GLU A 77 21.09 9.21 -8.07
C GLU A 77 20.59 9.70 -9.42
N ALA A 78 19.92 10.82 -9.48
CA ALA A 78 19.19 11.26 -10.68
C ALA A 78 19.69 12.59 -11.29
N GLY A 79 20.56 13.33 -10.60
CA GLY A 79 21.19 14.55 -11.12
C GLY A 79 20.17 15.58 -11.61
N GLU A 80 20.43 16.14 -12.79
CA GLU A 80 19.61 17.21 -13.38
C GLU A 80 18.21 16.76 -13.85
N THR A 81 17.91 15.46 -13.82
CA THR A 81 16.58 14.94 -14.22
C THR A 81 15.52 15.11 -13.13
N LEU A 82 15.92 15.53 -11.92
CA LEU A 82 14.98 15.75 -10.82
C LEU A 82 14.21 17.05 -10.99
N ASP A 83 12.88 16.94 -10.86
CA ASP A 83 12.05 18.09 -10.57
C ASP A 83 12.20 18.48 -9.10
N SER A 84 12.97 19.54 -8.86
CA SER A 84 13.29 20.00 -7.50
C SER A 84 12.04 20.38 -6.71
N GLU A 85 11.01 20.94 -7.32
CA GLU A 85 9.79 21.34 -6.62
C GLU A 85 9.02 20.11 -6.14
N SER A 86 8.80 19.12 -7.01
CA SER A 86 8.14 17.85 -6.66
C SER A 86 8.89 17.10 -5.57
N VAL A 87 10.23 17.09 -5.63
CA VAL A 87 11.08 16.47 -4.60
C VAL A 87 10.88 17.16 -3.24
N GLU A 88 10.89 18.50 -3.20
CA GLU A 88 10.68 19.23 -1.95
C GLU A 88 9.30 18.95 -1.35
N GLN A 89 8.26 18.97 -2.19
CA GLN A 89 6.90 18.65 -1.74
C GLN A 89 6.81 17.22 -1.21
N PHE A 90 7.45 16.27 -1.87
CA PHE A 90 7.52 14.89 -1.40
C PHE A 90 8.22 14.78 -0.06
N LEU A 91 9.44 15.28 0.06
CA LEU A 91 10.26 15.18 1.28
C LEU A 91 9.59 15.88 2.48
N LYS A 92 8.85 16.95 2.23
CA LYS A 92 8.09 17.68 3.25
C LYS A 92 6.85 16.91 3.71
N ASN A 93 6.09 16.34 2.77
CA ASN A 93 4.74 15.86 3.06
C ASN A 93 4.68 14.35 3.32
N ALA A 94 5.64 13.55 2.81
CA ALA A 94 5.58 12.09 2.93
C ALA A 94 5.59 11.57 4.38
N PRO A 95 6.40 12.10 5.34
CA PRO A 95 6.30 11.71 6.74
C PRO A 95 4.93 12.03 7.35
N HIS A 96 4.37 13.21 7.06
CA HIS A 96 3.05 13.62 7.54
C HIS A 96 1.93 12.75 6.98
N MET A 97 2.05 12.32 5.72
CA MET A 97 1.12 11.37 5.12
C MET A 97 1.09 10.05 5.90
N VAL A 98 2.26 9.50 6.25
CA VAL A 98 2.35 8.26 7.05
C VAL A 98 1.65 8.44 8.40
N GLU A 99 1.95 9.52 9.12
CA GLU A 99 1.34 9.82 10.42
C GLU A 99 -0.17 10.01 10.32
N TRP A 100 -0.62 10.72 9.28
CA TRP A 100 -2.05 10.97 9.04
C TRP A 100 -2.80 9.66 8.79
N PHE A 101 -2.31 8.80 7.88
CA PHE A 101 -2.96 7.52 7.59
C PHE A 101 -3.04 6.62 8.82
N GLU A 102 -1.98 6.58 9.64
CA GLU A 102 -1.99 5.78 10.87
C GLU A 102 -2.94 6.32 11.94
N ARG A 103 -3.14 7.62 12.00
CA ARG A 103 -4.06 8.26 12.94
C ARG A 103 -5.51 8.13 12.50
N GLU A 104 -5.80 8.43 11.23
CA GLU A 104 -7.16 8.58 10.73
C GLU A 104 -7.77 7.30 10.17
N THR A 105 -6.99 6.24 9.97
CA THR A 105 -7.43 5.03 9.29
C THR A 105 -6.93 3.76 9.94
N CYS A 106 -7.30 2.60 9.38
CA CYS A 106 -6.74 1.30 9.78
C CYS A 106 -5.38 0.99 9.15
N VAL A 107 -4.81 1.88 8.32
CA VAL A 107 -3.49 1.69 7.73
C VAL A 107 -2.43 1.78 8.82
N ARG A 108 -1.51 0.83 8.83
CA ARG A 108 -0.38 0.77 9.78
C ARG A 108 0.87 0.39 9.02
N PHE A 109 2.00 0.97 9.41
CA PHE A 109 3.30 0.71 8.81
C PHE A 109 4.26 0.07 9.80
N VAL A 110 5.27 -0.59 9.26
CA VAL A 110 6.41 -1.16 10.00
C VAL A 110 7.71 -0.81 9.30
N PRO A 111 8.80 -0.60 10.06
CA PRO A 111 10.11 -0.35 9.46
C PRO A 111 10.64 -1.61 8.76
N THR A 112 11.50 -1.40 7.77
CA THR A 112 12.28 -2.47 7.14
C THR A 112 13.75 -2.33 7.53
N GLN A 113 14.51 -3.37 7.23
CA GLN A 113 15.97 -3.38 7.30
C GLN A 113 16.62 -3.12 5.93
N TYR A 114 15.83 -2.59 4.97
CA TYR A 114 16.34 -2.31 3.64
C TYR A 114 17.14 -1.02 3.62
N PRO A 115 18.36 -1.05 3.11
CA PRO A 115 19.09 0.17 2.79
C PRO A 115 18.46 0.88 1.60
N ASP A 116 18.90 2.11 1.35
CA ASP A 116 18.73 2.77 0.05
C ASP A 116 19.39 1.89 -1.05
N TYR A 117 19.05 2.06 -2.31
CA TYR A 117 19.62 1.24 -3.38
C TYR A 117 21.15 1.38 -3.49
N HIS A 118 21.66 2.58 -3.27
CA HIS A 118 23.08 2.87 -3.21
C HIS A 118 23.42 3.60 -1.91
N PRO A 119 23.50 2.88 -0.77
CA PRO A 119 23.67 3.51 0.54
C PRO A 119 25.03 4.19 0.72
N ASP A 120 25.99 3.89 -0.14
CA ASP A 120 27.31 4.50 -0.26
C ASP A 120 27.33 5.85 -0.98
N GLN A 121 26.28 6.19 -1.68
CA GLN A 121 26.12 7.51 -2.33
C GLN A 121 25.98 8.64 -1.30
N PRO A 122 26.38 9.89 -1.68
CA PRO A 122 26.23 11.04 -0.80
C PRO A 122 24.79 11.22 -0.31
N GLY A 123 24.59 11.12 1.00
CA GLY A 123 23.27 11.22 1.62
C GLY A 123 22.47 9.90 1.67
N GLY A 124 23.05 8.79 1.19
CA GLY A 124 22.45 7.46 1.30
C GLY A 124 22.32 6.99 2.75
N ALA A 125 21.38 6.10 3.02
CA ALA A 125 21.11 5.53 4.33
C ALA A 125 21.06 4.01 4.28
N VAL A 126 21.63 3.37 5.31
CA VAL A 126 21.63 1.91 5.44
C VAL A 126 20.35 1.36 6.05
N VAL A 127 19.51 2.20 6.67
CA VAL A 127 18.26 1.81 7.34
C VAL A 127 17.40 3.03 7.65
N GLY A 128 16.10 2.79 7.85
CA GLY A 128 15.19 3.77 8.47
C GLY A 128 14.27 4.49 7.49
N ARG A 129 14.66 4.64 6.23
CA ARG A 129 13.83 5.34 5.22
C ARG A 129 12.76 4.47 4.60
N SER A 130 13.01 3.16 4.47
CA SER A 130 12.09 2.21 3.86
C SER A 130 11.12 1.62 4.89
N ILE A 131 9.83 1.69 4.59
CA ILE A 131 8.75 1.14 5.42
C ILE A 131 7.83 0.25 4.59
N LEU A 132 7.09 -0.61 5.25
CA LEU A 132 6.07 -1.50 4.66
C LEU A 132 4.75 -1.36 5.40
N ALA A 133 3.66 -1.69 4.71
CA ALA A 133 2.40 -1.91 5.40
C ALA A 133 2.53 -3.11 6.35
N GLN A 134 2.03 -2.94 7.58
CA GLN A 134 1.93 -4.04 8.53
C GLN A 134 1.08 -5.18 7.94
N PRO A 135 1.41 -6.46 8.16
CA PRO A 135 0.60 -7.58 7.73
C PRO A 135 -0.89 -7.38 8.06
N PHE A 136 -1.76 -7.85 7.19
CA PHE A 136 -3.19 -7.63 7.30
C PHE A 136 -3.98 -8.92 7.06
N ASP A 137 -4.96 -9.17 7.91
CA ASP A 137 -5.92 -10.23 7.72
C ASP A 137 -7.03 -9.74 6.77
N ILE A 138 -7.03 -10.25 5.53
CA ILE A 138 -7.95 -9.78 4.51
C ILE A 138 -9.42 -10.15 4.77
N ARG A 139 -9.71 -11.02 5.76
CA ARG A 139 -11.08 -11.29 6.20
C ARG A 139 -11.78 -10.03 6.72
N ALA A 140 -11.01 -9.05 7.19
CA ALA A 140 -11.54 -7.75 7.57
C ALA A 140 -12.19 -6.97 6.40
N LEU A 141 -11.95 -7.36 5.15
CA LEU A 141 -12.66 -6.80 3.99
C LEU A 141 -14.09 -7.33 3.84
N GLY A 142 -14.48 -8.37 4.59
CA GLY A 142 -15.81 -8.98 4.45
C GLY A 142 -16.03 -9.54 3.05
N ASP A 143 -17.16 -9.21 2.44
CA ASP A 143 -17.55 -9.66 1.10
C ASP A 143 -16.58 -9.14 0.00
N ASP A 144 -15.93 -8.01 0.24
CA ASP A 144 -14.95 -7.43 -0.68
C ASP A 144 -13.62 -8.18 -0.72
N MET A 145 -13.40 -9.14 0.18
CA MET A 145 -12.18 -9.96 0.19
C MET A 145 -11.93 -10.66 -1.15
N ALA A 146 -12.99 -11.16 -1.80
CA ALA A 146 -12.89 -11.85 -3.08
C ALA A 146 -12.48 -10.90 -4.22
N ARG A 147 -12.76 -9.60 -4.07
CA ARG A 147 -12.48 -8.55 -5.05
C ARG A 147 -11.06 -7.97 -4.96
N LEU A 148 -10.32 -8.31 -3.90
CA LEU A 148 -8.91 -7.91 -3.78
C LEU A 148 -8.05 -8.73 -4.73
N ARG A 149 -7.25 -8.05 -5.58
CA ARG A 149 -6.28 -8.69 -6.47
C ARG A 149 -5.32 -9.57 -5.67
N PRO A 150 -5.15 -10.86 -6.03
CA PRO A 150 -4.20 -11.74 -5.35
C PRO A 150 -2.76 -11.29 -5.63
N PRO A 151 -1.81 -11.63 -4.74
CA PRO A 151 -0.38 -11.36 -4.97
C PRO A 151 0.17 -12.18 -6.13
N LEU A 152 1.33 -11.80 -6.63
CA LEU A 152 2.05 -12.60 -7.62
C LEU A 152 2.38 -13.98 -7.06
N LYS A 153 2.14 -15.03 -7.84
CA LYS A 153 2.45 -16.41 -7.43
C LYS A 153 3.94 -16.61 -7.15
N THR A 154 4.82 -15.87 -7.86
CA THR A 154 6.28 -15.93 -7.73
C THR A 154 6.82 -15.42 -6.40
N ILE A 155 6.06 -14.59 -5.68
CA ILE A 155 6.43 -14.08 -4.34
C ILE A 155 5.68 -14.79 -3.21
N THR A 156 5.02 -15.90 -3.52
CA THR A 156 4.29 -16.71 -2.54
C THR A 156 4.88 -18.12 -2.48
N PHE A 157 4.83 -18.72 -1.30
CA PHE A 157 5.13 -20.15 -1.12
C PHE A 157 3.82 -20.89 -0.88
N MET A 158 3.41 -21.76 -1.81
CA MET A 158 2.12 -22.43 -1.79
C MET A 158 0.92 -21.48 -1.57
N GLY A 159 1.02 -20.25 -2.09
CA GLY A 159 0.01 -19.20 -1.89
C GLY A 159 0.16 -18.40 -0.58
N MET A 160 1.02 -18.81 0.35
CA MET A 160 1.34 -18.01 1.54
C MET A 160 2.25 -16.85 1.19
N MET A 161 1.95 -15.68 1.71
CA MET A 161 2.84 -14.53 1.70
C MET A 161 3.71 -14.51 2.97
N PHE A 162 4.95 -14.08 2.81
CA PHE A 162 5.87 -13.85 3.91
C PHE A 162 6.16 -12.35 4.04
N ASN A 163 6.23 -11.89 5.28
CA ASN A 163 6.60 -10.50 5.53
C ASN A 163 8.10 -10.30 5.25
N SER A 164 8.39 -9.51 4.23
CA SER A 164 9.76 -9.18 3.82
C SER A 164 10.50 -8.29 4.84
N SER A 165 9.84 -7.79 5.89
CA SER A 165 10.47 -7.07 7.00
C SER A 165 11.28 -7.98 7.96
N ASN A 166 11.63 -9.21 7.55
CA ASN A 166 12.38 -10.22 8.29
C ASN A 166 11.71 -10.83 9.54
N ALA A 167 10.54 -10.33 9.98
CA ALA A 167 9.90 -10.86 11.18
C ALA A 167 9.45 -12.32 11.00
N ASP A 168 8.77 -12.62 9.89
CA ASP A 168 8.34 -13.99 9.58
C ASP A 168 9.52 -14.90 9.26
N LEU A 169 10.42 -14.44 8.38
CA LEU A 169 11.59 -15.20 7.95
C LEU A 169 12.47 -15.61 9.13
N LYS A 170 12.65 -14.73 10.12
CA LYS A 170 13.38 -15.04 11.34
C LYS A 170 12.80 -16.27 12.06
N HIS A 171 11.48 -16.40 12.13
CA HIS A 171 10.85 -17.57 12.73
C HIS A 171 11.04 -18.84 11.89
N PHE A 172 10.95 -18.75 10.57
CA PHE A 172 11.19 -19.91 9.69
C PHE A 172 12.63 -20.39 9.77
N PHE A 173 13.62 -19.49 9.75
CA PHE A 173 15.03 -19.87 9.89
C PHE A 173 15.41 -20.39 11.28
N ASN A 174 14.68 -20.01 12.31
CA ASN A 174 14.93 -20.46 13.68
C ASN A 174 13.93 -21.54 14.17
N ALA A 175 13.14 -22.12 13.27
CA ALA A 175 12.11 -23.11 13.64
C ALA A 175 12.69 -24.32 14.40
N THR A 176 13.89 -24.77 14.02
CA THR A 176 14.59 -25.90 14.67
C THR A 176 15.39 -25.52 15.91
N ARG A 177 15.54 -24.20 16.17
CA ARG A 177 16.42 -23.69 17.26
C ARG A 177 15.65 -23.02 18.39
N SER A 178 14.35 -22.74 18.21
CA SER A 178 13.53 -22.04 19.19
C SER A 178 12.10 -22.58 19.21
N LEU A 179 11.64 -23.01 20.38
CA LEU A 179 10.27 -23.50 20.58
C LEU A 179 9.23 -22.44 20.15
N ARG A 180 9.48 -21.17 20.44
CA ARG A 180 8.62 -20.06 19.99
C ARG A 180 8.54 -19.97 18.48
N SER A 181 9.66 -20.14 17.78
CA SER A 181 9.71 -20.12 16.33
C SER A 181 9.06 -21.36 15.73
N PHE A 182 9.28 -22.52 16.34
CA PHE A 182 8.64 -23.77 15.95
C PHE A 182 7.12 -23.66 16.03
N THR A 183 6.57 -23.24 17.18
CA THR A 183 5.12 -23.10 17.35
C THR A 183 4.53 -22.08 16.40
N TYR A 184 5.23 -20.98 16.11
CA TYR A 184 4.82 -20.00 15.11
C TYR A 184 4.69 -20.62 13.71
N VAL A 185 5.73 -21.33 13.27
CA VAL A 185 5.75 -21.98 11.94
C VAL A 185 4.69 -23.06 11.83
N VAL A 186 4.56 -23.93 12.82
CA VAL A 186 3.53 -24.99 12.85
C VAL A 186 2.14 -24.37 12.76
N ARG A 187 1.85 -23.33 13.55
CA ARG A 187 0.57 -22.64 13.50
C ARG A 187 0.26 -22.07 12.11
N ARG A 188 1.26 -21.47 11.47
CA ARG A 188 1.11 -20.92 10.10
C ARG A 188 0.83 -22.02 9.08
N LEU A 189 1.59 -23.13 9.15
CA LEU A 189 1.44 -24.24 8.22
C LEU A 189 0.12 -25.02 8.40
N VAL A 190 -0.38 -25.14 9.63
CA VAL A 190 -1.67 -25.81 9.93
C VAL A 190 -2.85 -24.93 9.54
N ALA A 191 -2.76 -23.61 9.77
CA ALA A 191 -3.84 -22.69 9.43
C ALA A 191 -4.02 -22.53 7.90
N HIS A 192 -2.94 -22.59 7.15
CA HIS A 192 -2.97 -22.32 5.71
C HIS A 192 -3.87 -23.27 4.88
N PRO A 193 -3.83 -24.61 5.03
CA PRO A 193 -4.76 -25.51 4.34
C PRO A 193 -6.22 -25.21 4.66
N TRP A 194 -6.52 -24.82 5.90
CA TRP A 194 -7.85 -24.42 6.29
C TRP A 194 -8.28 -23.12 5.59
N ASP A 195 -7.39 -22.13 5.48
CA ASP A 195 -7.65 -20.89 4.75
C ASP A 195 -7.93 -21.18 3.27
N LEU A 196 -7.14 -22.06 2.63
CA LEU A 196 -7.35 -22.46 1.25
C LEU A 196 -8.69 -23.19 1.04
N LEU A 197 -9.04 -24.08 1.96
CA LEU A 197 -10.30 -24.82 1.88
C LEU A 197 -11.50 -23.89 2.04
N ARG A 198 -11.44 -22.94 2.99
CA ARG A 198 -12.56 -22.07 3.38
C ARG A 198 -12.69 -20.83 2.49
N TYR A 199 -11.56 -20.24 2.11
CA TYR A 199 -11.52 -18.93 1.43
C TYR A 199 -10.90 -19.00 0.03
N ARG A 200 -10.42 -20.17 -0.39
CA ARG A 200 -9.71 -20.42 -1.67
C ARG A 200 -8.46 -19.54 -1.87
N ARG A 201 -7.97 -18.93 -0.81
CA ARG A 201 -6.76 -18.08 -0.79
C ARG A 201 -6.21 -17.95 0.63
N ALA A 202 -4.93 -17.60 0.74
CA ALA A 202 -4.34 -17.22 2.03
C ALA A 202 -4.97 -15.93 2.54
N VAL A 203 -5.32 -15.88 3.82
CA VAL A 203 -5.96 -14.71 4.43
C VAL A 203 -4.96 -13.72 5.01
N GLN A 204 -3.75 -14.18 5.35
CA GLN A 204 -2.69 -13.29 5.81
C GLN A 204 -1.97 -12.66 4.63
N SER A 205 -2.16 -11.36 4.46
CA SER A 205 -1.56 -10.55 3.42
C SER A 205 -0.36 -9.77 3.97
N THR A 206 0.67 -9.61 3.13
CA THR A 206 1.87 -8.82 3.44
C THR A 206 2.26 -7.95 2.25
N SER A 207 3.31 -7.15 2.40
CA SER A 207 3.88 -6.36 1.29
C SER A 207 2.84 -5.45 0.63
N GLY A 208 2.90 -5.25 -0.68
CA GLY A 208 1.96 -4.40 -1.42
C GLY A 208 0.52 -4.91 -1.40
N ASN A 209 0.31 -6.22 -1.25
CA ASN A 209 -1.03 -6.78 -1.09
C ASN A 209 -1.67 -6.35 0.24
N ALA A 210 -0.89 -6.30 1.34
CA ALA A 210 -1.37 -5.76 2.61
C ALA A 210 -1.65 -4.25 2.53
N LEU A 211 -0.81 -3.50 1.80
CA LEU A 211 -1.04 -2.07 1.58
C LEU A 211 -2.35 -1.83 0.84
N ALA A 212 -2.57 -2.52 -0.28
CA ALA A 212 -3.80 -2.43 -1.06
C ALA A 212 -5.03 -2.82 -0.24
N ALA A 213 -4.95 -3.91 0.54
CA ALA A 213 -6.05 -4.37 1.39
C ALA A 213 -6.38 -3.38 2.52
N ARG A 214 -5.37 -2.79 3.18
CA ARG A 214 -5.57 -1.77 4.22
C ARG A 214 -6.16 -0.49 3.66
N LEU A 215 -5.67 -0.03 2.51
CA LEU A 215 -6.23 1.15 1.85
C LEU A 215 -7.67 0.89 1.38
N ALA A 216 -7.96 -0.27 0.79
CA ALA A 216 -9.33 -0.60 0.42
C ALA A 216 -10.25 -0.66 1.65
N ARG A 217 -9.81 -1.29 2.75
CA ARG A 217 -10.58 -1.29 4.00
C ARG A 217 -10.83 0.12 4.52
N ALA A 218 -9.80 0.98 4.51
CA ALA A 218 -9.94 2.38 4.95
C ALA A 218 -10.88 3.19 4.05
N ALA A 219 -10.89 2.94 2.74
CA ALA A 219 -11.82 3.57 1.80
C ALA A 219 -13.27 3.12 2.08
N LEU A 220 -13.49 1.82 2.26
CA LEU A 220 -14.80 1.27 2.61
C LEU A 220 -15.29 1.79 3.98
N ASP A 221 -14.41 1.90 4.98
CA ASP A 221 -14.73 2.48 6.29
C ASP A 221 -15.08 3.98 6.19
N ALA A 222 -14.56 4.68 5.20
CA ALA A 222 -14.90 6.08 4.89
C ALA A 222 -16.15 6.21 4.01
N GLY A 223 -16.83 5.11 3.69
CA GLY A 223 -18.03 5.10 2.86
C GLY A 223 -17.77 5.22 1.35
N VAL A 224 -16.52 5.08 0.90
CA VAL A 224 -16.16 5.19 -0.52
C VAL A 224 -16.50 3.90 -1.26
N PRO A 225 -17.44 3.89 -2.22
CA PRO A 225 -17.69 2.75 -3.08
C PRO A 225 -16.52 2.54 -4.05
N ILE A 226 -16.19 1.26 -4.28
CA ILE A 226 -15.17 0.85 -5.26
C ILE A 226 -15.86 0.01 -6.33
N TRP A 227 -16.01 0.55 -7.52
CA TRP A 227 -16.58 -0.16 -8.66
C TRP A 227 -15.47 -0.81 -9.47
N THR A 228 -15.51 -2.11 -9.59
CA THR A 228 -14.61 -2.90 -10.46
C THR A 228 -15.30 -3.20 -11.79
N SER A 229 -14.53 -3.61 -12.81
CA SER A 229 -15.00 -3.80 -14.19
C SER A 229 -15.63 -2.54 -14.78
N ALA A 230 -15.19 -1.36 -14.32
CA ALA A 230 -15.72 -0.05 -14.69
C ALA A 230 -14.64 0.81 -15.39
N PRO A 231 -14.25 0.46 -16.63
CA PRO A 231 -13.25 1.24 -17.36
C PRO A 231 -13.82 2.59 -17.81
N ILE A 232 -13.06 3.67 -17.57
CA ILE A 232 -13.35 4.98 -18.15
C ILE A 232 -12.99 4.92 -19.63
N LYS A 233 -13.95 5.22 -20.51
CA LYS A 233 -13.75 5.28 -21.97
C LYS A 233 -13.56 6.70 -22.45
N HIS A 234 -14.40 7.59 -21.98
CA HIS A 234 -14.41 8.99 -22.40
C HIS A 234 -14.68 9.91 -21.23
N LEU A 235 -14.05 11.07 -21.24
CA LEU A 235 -14.36 12.18 -20.37
C LEU A 235 -15.21 13.16 -21.17
N LEU A 236 -16.42 13.41 -20.72
CA LEU A 236 -17.31 14.42 -21.30
C LEU A 236 -17.19 15.68 -20.44
N VAL A 237 -16.58 16.71 -20.97
CA VAL A 237 -16.43 17.99 -20.27
C VAL A 237 -17.56 18.91 -20.71
N GLN A 238 -18.47 19.20 -19.79
CA GLN A 238 -19.49 20.23 -19.95
C GLN A 238 -19.21 21.39 -18.99
N ALA A 239 -19.71 22.58 -19.27
CA ALA A 239 -19.39 23.80 -18.52
C ALA A 239 -19.46 23.61 -17.00
N GLY A 240 -18.32 23.35 -16.36
CA GLY A 240 -18.14 23.21 -14.91
C GLY A 240 -18.28 21.80 -14.32
N SER A 241 -18.57 20.78 -15.13
CA SER A 241 -18.62 19.38 -14.68
C SER A 241 -17.91 18.43 -15.63
N VAL A 242 -17.48 17.30 -15.11
CA VAL A 242 -16.92 16.20 -15.91
C VAL A 242 -17.85 15.00 -15.77
N GLU A 243 -18.46 14.59 -16.85
CA GLU A 243 -19.23 13.35 -16.90
C GLU A 243 -18.34 12.21 -17.41
N VAL A 244 -18.47 11.06 -16.79
CA VAL A 244 -17.78 9.84 -17.20
C VAL A 244 -18.82 8.81 -17.59
N ALA A 245 -18.70 8.27 -18.80
CA ALA A 245 -19.51 7.14 -19.24
C ALA A 245 -18.73 5.83 -19.04
N PRO A 246 -18.99 5.05 -17.98
CA PRO A 246 -18.52 3.69 -17.91
C PRO A 246 -19.36 2.83 -18.86
N GLN A 247 -18.74 1.93 -19.62
CA GLN A 247 -19.48 0.81 -20.19
C GLN A 247 -19.58 -0.29 -19.12
N ILE A 248 -20.75 -0.44 -18.57
CA ILE A 248 -21.15 -1.63 -17.82
C ILE A 248 -21.46 -2.75 -18.82
#